data_59af83d847fcf9dc02781f1fd17d909e
#
_entry.id   59af83d847fcf9dc02781f1fd17d909e
#
_cell.length_a   1.000
_cell.length_b   1.000
_cell.length_c   1.000
_cell.angle_alpha   90.00
_cell.angle_beta   90.00
_cell.angle_gamma   90.00
#
_symmetry.space_group_name_H-M   'P 1'
#
loop_
_entity.id
_entity.type
_entity.pdbx_description
1 polymer ?
#
loop_
_entity_poly.entity_id
_entity_poly.type
_entity_poly.pdbx_seq_one_letter_code
_entity_poly.pdbx_strand_id
1 'polypeptide(L)'
;PINVWGDGSQSRSFFYVSDFVKGLVLGLEKYPVCDPINIGTDEEITIKELIQKISQISGIDVNVEFDTTKPQGQLRRNGDFKKAERLLGFKASVPLDEGIGKTIAWYLNSVQTHPVEKPIS
;
A
#
# COMPACT_ATOMS: atom_id res chain seq x y z
N PRO A 1 10.79 -18.68 -4.59
CA PRO A 1 10.75 -17.75 -3.45
C PRO A 1 10.54 -16.30 -3.91
N ILE A 2 10.00 -15.47 -3.04
CA ILE A 2 9.95 -14.02 -3.24
C ILE A 2 11.23 -13.42 -2.64
N ASN A 3 12.02 -12.76 -3.48
CA ASN A 3 13.24 -12.10 -3.03
C ASN A 3 12.93 -10.68 -2.56
N VAL A 4 13.24 -10.38 -1.29
CA VAL A 4 13.06 -9.08 -0.66
C VAL A 4 14.42 -8.44 -0.41
N TRP A 5 14.64 -7.25 -0.96
CA TRP A 5 15.88 -6.51 -0.74
C TRP A 5 15.92 -5.93 0.68
N GLY A 6 17.05 -6.16 1.37
CA GLY A 6 17.24 -5.83 2.78
C GLY A 6 16.73 -6.94 3.70
N ASP A 7 16.52 -6.62 4.95
CA ASP A 7 16.04 -7.55 5.99
C ASP A 7 14.52 -7.47 6.25
N GLY A 8 13.81 -6.61 5.50
CA GLY A 8 12.38 -6.39 5.64
C GLY A 8 11.97 -5.50 6.81
N SER A 9 12.91 -4.90 7.54
CA SER A 9 12.64 -4.00 8.68
C SER A 9 12.20 -2.59 8.25
N GLN A 10 12.41 -2.23 6.98
CA GLN A 10 11.98 -0.94 6.48
C GLN A 10 10.45 -0.81 6.53
N SER A 11 9.98 0.34 7.05
CA SER A 11 8.55 0.59 7.23
C SER A 11 8.00 1.59 6.22
N ARG A 12 6.72 1.42 5.88
CA ARG A 12 5.96 2.27 4.95
C ARG A 12 4.52 2.36 5.43
N SER A 13 3.83 3.39 4.95
CA SER A 13 2.38 3.50 5.09
C SER A 13 1.71 3.08 3.80
N PHE A 14 0.77 2.15 3.91
CA PHE A 14 -0.05 1.68 2.81
C PHE A 14 -1.51 1.95 3.12
N PHE A 15 -2.27 2.44 2.16
CA PHE A 15 -3.70 2.63 2.30
C PHE A 15 -4.44 2.29 1.02
N TYR A 16 -5.71 1.95 1.17
CA TYR A 16 -6.49 1.40 0.07
C TYR A 16 -6.84 2.47 -0.97
N VAL A 17 -6.91 2.06 -2.24
CA VAL A 17 -7.10 2.96 -3.39
C VAL A 17 -8.37 3.81 -3.29
N SER A 18 -9.46 3.31 -2.69
CA SER A 18 -10.68 4.10 -2.52
C SER A 18 -10.49 5.32 -1.60
N ASP A 19 -9.68 5.19 -0.56
CA ASP A 19 -9.32 6.32 0.28
C ASP A 19 -8.44 7.31 -0.46
N PHE A 20 -7.51 6.82 -1.31
CA PHE A 20 -6.72 7.70 -2.16
C PHE A 20 -7.60 8.53 -3.11
N VAL A 21 -8.55 7.89 -3.81
CA VAL A 21 -9.50 8.57 -4.71
C VAL A 21 -10.33 9.58 -3.95
N LYS A 22 -10.86 9.23 -2.75
CA LYS A 22 -11.60 10.15 -1.89
C LYS A 22 -10.76 11.37 -1.52
N GLY A 23 -9.48 11.18 -1.17
CA GLY A 23 -8.58 12.29 -0.87
C GLY A 23 -8.36 13.22 -2.06
N LEU A 24 -8.21 12.67 -3.27
CA LEU A 24 -8.09 13.46 -4.51
C LEU A 24 -9.34 14.29 -4.80
N VAL A 25 -10.53 13.68 -4.70
CA VAL A 25 -11.82 14.38 -4.92
C VAL A 25 -11.99 15.51 -3.91
N LEU A 26 -11.74 15.25 -2.62
CA LEU A 26 -11.81 16.28 -1.57
C LEU A 26 -10.82 17.43 -1.82
N GLY A 27 -9.61 17.11 -2.29
CA GLY A 27 -8.60 18.11 -2.66
C GLY A 27 -9.10 19.00 -3.79
N LEU A 28 -9.68 18.42 -4.83
CA LEU A 28 -10.23 19.16 -5.97
C LEU A 28 -11.42 20.05 -5.56
N GLU A 29 -12.32 19.55 -4.73
CA GLU A 29 -13.53 20.27 -4.33
C GLU A 29 -13.28 21.37 -3.29
N LYS A 30 -12.39 21.11 -2.31
CA LYS A 30 -12.24 21.95 -1.14
C LYS A 30 -10.98 22.80 -1.10
N TYR A 31 -9.98 22.46 -1.92
CA TYR A 31 -8.67 23.11 -1.84
C TYR A 31 -8.08 23.42 -3.22
N PRO A 32 -8.74 24.26 -4.03
CA PRO A 32 -8.31 24.62 -5.39
C PRO A 32 -7.19 25.68 -5.35
N VAL A 33 -6.12 25.42 -4.63
CA VAL A 33 -4.95 26.32 -4.51
C VAL A 33 -3.67 25.56 -4.85
N CYS A 34 -2.65 26.30 -5.31
CA CYS A 34 -1.36 25.74 -5.65
C CYS A 34 -0.49 25.55 -4.39
N ASP A 35 -0.90 24.62 -3.53
CA ASP A 35 -0.20 24.31 -2.28
C ASP A 35 -0.34 22.80 -1.99
N PRO A 36 0.77 22.03 -1.94
CA PRO A 36 0.73 20.57 -1.85
C PRO A 36 0.15 20.10 -0.51
N ILE A 37 -0.65 19.03 -0.60
CA ILE A 37 -1.22 18.29 0.55
C ILE A 37 -0.83 16.83 0.43
N ASN A 38 -0.28 16.26 1.50
CA ASN A 38 -0.04 14.82 1.59
C ASN A 38 -1.35 14.09 1.91
N ILE A 39 -1.67 13.07 1.13
CA ILE A 39 -2.80 12.16 1.35
C ILE A 39 -2.22 10.79 1.72
N GLY A 40 -2.69 10.21 2.82
CA GLY A 40 -2.18 8.92 3.30
C GLY A 40 -2.82 8.50 4.62
N THR A 41 -2.14 7.59 5.32
CA THR A 41 -2.56 7.06 6.62
C THR A 41 -1.39 7.07 7.61
N ASP A 42 -1.69 7.23 8.88
CA ASP A 42 -0.71 7.09 9.97
C ASP A 42 -0.40 5.61 10.29
N GLU A 43 -1.13 4.67 9.71
CA GLU A 43 -0.87 3.24 9.85
C GLU A 43 0.43 2.87 9.14
N GLU A 44 1.44 2.52 9.92
CA GLU A 44 2.79 2.20 9.45
C GLU A 44 3.08 0.71 9.70
N ILE A 45 3.65 0.04 8.71
CA ILE A 45 3.94 -1.39 8.76
C ILE A 45 5.31 -1.68 8.12
N THR A 46 6.04 -2.66 8.65
CA THR A 46 7.27 -3.16 8.03
C THR A 46 6.97 -4.00 6.79
N ILE A 47 7.91 -4.09 5.86
CA ILE A 47 7.77 -4.95 4.68
C ILE A 47 7.62 -6.42 5.09
N LYS A 48 8.32 -6.85 6.14
CA LYS A 48 8.19 -8.21 6.67
C LYS A 48 6.78 -8.50 7.17
N GLU A 49 6.20 -7.60 7.98
CA GLU A 49 4.82 -7.72 8.48
C GLU A 49 3.79 -7.65 7.34
N LEU A 50 4.01 -6.78 6.34
CA LEU A 50 3.13 -6.70 5.17
C LEU A 50 3.05 -8.03 4.42
N ILE A 51 4.20 -8.67 4.18
CA ILE A 51 4.26 -9.98 3.52
C ILE A 51 3.52 -11.04 4.35
N GLN A 52 3.71 -11.06 5.65
CA GLN A 52 3.00 -11.97 6.56
C GLN A 52 1.48 -11.77 6.50
N LYS A 53 1.02 -10.51 6.51
CA LYS A 53 -0.41 -10.20 6.36
C LYS A 53 -0.98 -10.66 5.02
N ILE A 54 -0.26 -10.42 3.92
CA ILE A 54 -0.68 -10.86 2.59
C ILE A 54 -0.77 -12.40 2.54
N SER A 55 0.22 -13.11 3.08
CA SER A 55 0.20 -14.57 3.17
C SER A 55 -0.99 -15.09 3.96
N GLN A 56 -1.23 -14.52 5.15
CA GLN A 56 -2.37 -14.89 6.01
C GLN A 56 -3.73 -14.64 5.34
N ILE A 57 -3.91 -13.47 4.73
CA ILE A 57 -5.20 -13.07 4.13
C ILE A 57 -5.45 -13.84 2.84
N SER A 58 -4.42 -14.12 2.04
CA SER A 58 -4.56 -14.90 0.80
C SER A 58 -4.69 -16.40 1.04
N GLY A 59 -4.27 -16.90 2.21
CA GLY A 59 -4.15 -18.34 2.48
C GLY A 59 -3.01 -19.02 1.73
N ILE A 60 -2.11 -18.24 1.10
CA ILE A 60 -0.97 -18.76 0.36
C ILE A 60 0.26 -18.69 1.25
N ASP A 61 0.90 -19.83 1.49
CA ASP A 61 2.18 -19.87 2.17
C ASP A 61 3.28 -19.37 1.23
N VAL A 62 3.93 -18.27 1.64
CA VAL A 62 4.91 -17.57 0.81
C VAL A 62 6.32 -17.84 1.34
N ASN A 63 7.14 -18.53 0.54
CA ASN A 63 8.56 -18.63 0.83
C ASN A 63 9.26 -17.31 0.48
N VAL A 64 9.89 -16.68 1.50
CA VAL A 64 10.53 -15.36 1.37
C VAL A 64 12.02 -15.48 1.67
N GLU A 65 12.84 -14.94 0.79
CA GLU A 65 14.28 -14.80 0.98
C GLU A 65 14.64 -13.31 1.11
N PHE A 66 15.33 -12.96 2.19
CA PHE A 66 15.80 -11.60 2.44
C PHE A 66 17.25 -11.45 1.97
N ASP A 67 17.49 -10.59 0.99
CA ASP A 67 18.83 -10.30 0.45
C ASP A 67 19.39 -9.00 1.05
N THR A 68 20.15 -9.15 2.14
CA THR A 68 20.78 -8.03 2.84
C THR A 68 21.98 -7.45 2.10
N THR A 69 22.42 -8.04 0.99
CA THR A 69 23.48 -7.49 0.13
C THR A 69 22.95 -6.39 -0.80
N LYS A 70 21.63 -6.29 -0.94
CA LYS A 70 20.95 -5.30 -1.77
C LYS A 70 20.57 -4.05 -0.99
N PRO A 71 20.46 -2.90 -1.65
CA PRO A 71 20.05 -1.65 -1.01
C PRO A 71 18.66 -1.76 -0.37
N GLN A 72 18.55 -1.47 0.91
CA GLN A 72 17.28 -1.49 1.64
C GLN A 72 16.46 -0.21 1.48
N GLY A 73 17.12 0.89 1.06
CA GLY A 73 16.52 2.22 1.01
C GLY A 73 16.39 2.84 2.41
N GLN A 74 15.46 3.79 2.55
CA GLN A 74 15.21 4.44 3.83
C GLN A 74 14.51 3.48 4.80
N LEU A 75 15.01 3.35 6.03
CA LEU A 75 14.43 2.51 7.07
C LEU A 75 12.97 2.89 7.37
N ARG A 76 12.69 4.19 7.44
CA ARG A 76 11.36 4.72 7.66
C ARG A 76 11.02 5.78 6.64
N ARG A 77 9.85 5.66 6.02
CA ARG A 77 9.29 6.70 5.14
C ARG A 77 7.79 6.80 5.40
N ASN A 78 7.40 7.86 6.08
CA ASN A 78 6.01 8.20 6.37
C ASN A 78 5.77 9.69 6.09
N GLY A 79 4.50 10.08 5.88
CA GLY A 79 4.09 11.46 5.67
C GLY A 79 3.46 12.08 6.92
N ASP A 80 3.34 13.41 6.94
CA ASP A 80 2.44 14.12 7.84
C ASP A 80 1.12 14.39 7.11
N PHE A 81 0.01 13.87 7.63
CA PHE A 81 -1.32 13.93 7.03
C PHE A 81 -2.26 14.90 7.76
N LYS A 82 -1.79 15.57 8.80
CA LYS A 82 -2.59 16.51 9.61
C LYS A 82 -3.16 17.69 8.79
N LYS A 83 -2.41 18.12 7.76
CA LYS A 83 -2.88 19.16 6.84
C LYS A 83 -4.11 18.70 6.06
N ALA A 84 -4.13 17.47 5.57
CA ALA A 84 -5.27 16.88 4.86
C ALA A 84 -6.48 16.73 5.79
N GLU A 85 -6.29 16.27 7.02
CA GLU A 85 -7.37 16.16 8.02
C GLU A 85 -7.98 17.54 8.32
N ARG A 86 -7.15 18.55 8.56
CA ARG A 86 -7.60 19.90 8.90
C ARG A 86 -8.30 20.60 7.75
N LEU A 87 -7.76 20.57 6.53
CA LEU A 87 -8.23 21.37 5.41
C LEU A 87 -9.27 20.65 4.55
N LEU A 88 -9.18 19.33 4.43
CA LEU A 88 -10.08 18.53 3.61
C LEU A 88 -11.10 17.75 4.43
N GLY A 89 -10.85 17.57 5.72
CA GLY A 89 -11.57 16.58 6.55
C GLY A 89 -11.25 15.15 6.11
N PHE A 90 -10.09 14.95 5.48
CA PHE A 90 -9.68 13.65 4.99
C PHE A 90 -8.99 12.83 6.07
N LYS A 91 -9.46 11.59 6.22
CA LYS A 91 -8.80 10.53 6.99
C LYS A 91 -9.02 9.21 6.27
N ALA A 92 -7.97 8.41 6.13
CA ALA A 92 -8.09 7.06 5.61
C ALA A 92 -9.03 6.25 6.53
N SER A 93 -9.96 5.50 5.95
CA SER A 93 -11.04 4.82 6.67
C SER A 93 -11.05 3.31 6.47
N VAL A 94 -10.37 2.81 5.44
CA VAL A 94 -10.27 1.38 5.15
C VAL A 94 -9.06 0.80 5.88
N PRO A 95 -9.25 -0.11 6.87
CA PRO A 95 -8.14 -0.79 7.54
C PRO A 95 -7.25 -1.54 6.55
N LEU A 96 -5.95 -1.64 6.85
CA LEU A 96 -4.97 -2.27 5.94
C LEU A 96 -5.37 -3.70 5.57
N ASP A 97 -5.82 -4.51 6.53
CA ASP A 97 -6.20 -5.91 6.31
C ASP A 97 -7.40 -6.02 5.35
N GLU A 98 -8.38 -5.14 5.50
CA GLU A 98 -9.53 -5.05 4.60
C GLU A 98 -9.10 -4.62 3.19
N GLY A 99 -8.22 -3.63 3.09
CA GLY A 99 -7.65 -3.14 1.83
C GLY A 99 -6.87 -4.24 1.08
N ILE A 100 -6.05 -5.01 1.80
CA ILE A 100 -5.32 -6.17 1.25
C ILE A 100 -6.32 -7.21 0.73
N GLY A 101 -7.32 -7.58 1.52
CA GLY A 101 -8.35 -8.56 1.11
C GLY A 101 -9.09 -8.15 -0.16
N LYS A 102 -9.52 -6.88 -0.24
CA LYS A 102 -10.15 -6.31 -1.45
C LYS A 102 -9.23 -6.34 -2.67
N THR A 103 -7.95 -6.03 -2.48
CA THR A 103 -6.96 -6.05 -3.55
C THR A 103 -6.72 -7.47 -4.07
N ILE A 104 -6.61 -8.45 -3.19
CA ILE A 104 -6.47 -9.87 -3.55
C ILE A 104 -7.71 -10.35 -4.32
N ALA A 105 -8.91 -10.05 -3.83
CA ALA A 105 -10.16 -10.43 -4.50
C ALA A 105 -10.26 -9.82 -5.90
N TRP A 106 -9.94 -8.54 -6.04
CA TRP A 106 -9.89 -7.87 -7.35
C TRP A 106 -8.89 -8.53 -8.29
N TYR A 107 -7.67 -8.83 -7.81
CA TYR A 107 -6.63 -9.46 -8.62
C TYR A 107 -7.07 -10.84 -9.12
N LEU A 108 -7.60 -11.69 -8.23
CA LEU A 108 -8.05 -13.04 -8.58
C LEU A 108 -9.18 -13.01 -9.62
N ASN A 109 -10.14 -12.09 -9.48
CA ASN A 109 -11.21 -11.90 -10.46
C ASN A 109 -10.67 -11.40 -11.80
N SER A 110 -9.71 -10.48 -11.79
CA SER A 110 -9.11 -9.92 -13.00
C SER A 110 -8.30 -10.94 -13.79
N VAL A 111 -7.55 -11.81 -13.10
CA VAL A 111 -6.76 -12.89 -13.73
C VAL A 111 -7.68 -13.96 -14.35
N GLN A 112 -8.84 -14.24 -13.75
CA GLN A 112 -9.82 -15.17 -14.31
C GLN A 112 -10.49 -14.63 -15.58
N THR A 113 -10.72 -13.31 -15.65
CA THR A 113 -11.37 -12.67 -16.81
C THR A 113 -10.39 -12.29 -17.92
N HIS A 114 -9.14 -12.03 -17.59
CA HIS A 114 -8.07 -11.66 -18.52
C HIS A 114 -6.80 -12.46 -18.16
N PRO A 115 -6.66 -13.71 -18.66
CA PRO A 115 -5.44 -14.50 -18.44
C PRO A 115 -4.23 -13.69 -18.90
N VAL A 116 -3.28 -13.45 -17.99
CA VAL A 116 -2.01 -12.80 -18.35
C VAL A 116 -1.30 -13.71 -19.33
N GLU A 117 -1.17 -13.29 -20.58
CA GLU A 117 -0.32 -14.00 -21.55
C GLU A 117 1.09 -14.08 -20.97
N LYS A 118 1.61 -15.31 -20.87
CA LYS A 118 3.00 -15.52 -20.44
C LYS A 118 3.91 -14.76 -21.40
N PRO A 119 4.89 -13.98 -20.91
CA PRO A 119 5.87 -13.37 -21.81
C PRO A 119 6.49 -14.48 -22.66
N ILE A 120 6.49 -14.26 -23.97
CA ILE A 120 7.14 -15.14 -24.93
C ILE A 120 8.63 -15.17 -24.56
N SER A 121 9.11 -16.34 -24.21
CA SER A 121 10.51 -16.63 -23.87
C SER A 121 11.45 -16.44 -25.03
#